data_3844f3f1035ff8da89b8cee20b4df027
#
_entry.id   3844f3f1035ff8da89b8cee20b4df027
#
_cell.length_a   1.000
_cell.length_b   1.000
_cell.length_c   1.000
_cell.angle_alpha   90.00
_cell.angle_beta   90.00
_cell.angle_gamma   90.00
#
_symmetry.space_group_name_H-M   'P 1'
#
loop_
_entity.id
_entity.type
_entity.pdbx_description
1 polymer ?
#
loop_
_entity_poly.entity_id
_entity_poly.type
_entity_poly.pdbx_seq_one_letter_code
_entity_poly.pdbx_strand_id
1 'polypeptide(L)'
;MRRMFCWAALALLLAGCDKEATLFSGLAESQANAALAALLESGIAATKAPGDEGTWNVMIGEKDFAEAATLCERRGLPRRTFNGVGVVFKKTGMVSSPSEERIRFMDAIAQDLSQTISMIDGVHVVLPENDPFAKNTLPSSAAVALRSRWDADLTEAIPQVKSLVKNAIEGLAYEKISVTVFKDPPPRK
;
A
#
# COMPACT_ATOMS: atom_id res chain seq x y z
N MET A 1 -34.95 48.10 -12.26
CA MET A 1 -33.57 47.72 -11.91
C MET A 1 -33.44 46.98 -10.57
N ARG A 2 -34.14 47.31 -9.50
CA ARG A 2 -34.07 46.61 -8.19
C ARG A 2 -34.55 45.14 -8.22
N ARG A 3 -35.51 44.80 -9.09
CA ARG A 3 -36.03 43.43 -9.20
C ARG A 3 -35.10 42.44 -9.92
N MET A 4 -34.31 42.92 -10.88
CA MET A 4 -33.31 42.09 -11.57
C MET A 4 -32.10 41.73 -10.68
N PHE A 5 -31.73 42.62 -9.74
CA PHE A 5 -30.64 42.35 -8.79
C PHE A 5 -30.99 41.25 -7.78
N CYS A 6 -32.26 41.13 -7.35
CA CYS A 6 -32.69 40.05 -6.46
C CYS A 6 -32.65 38.67 -7.11
N TRP A 7 -32.91 38.55 -8.40
CA TRP A 7 -32.84 37.25 -9.10
C TRP A 7 -31.42 36.80 -9.37
N ALA A 8 -30.49 37.74 -9.57
CA ALA A 8 -29.07 37.43 -9.71
C ALA A 8 -28.44 36.97 -8.36
N ALA A 9 -28.87 37.53 -7.24
CA ALA A 9 -28.43 37.13 -5.90
C ALA A 9 -28.98 35.76 -5.49
N LEU A 10 -30.20 35.37 -5.93
CA LEU A 10 -30.80 34.07 -5.63
C LEU A 10 -30.17 32.93 -6.45
N ALA A 11 -29.64 33.24 -7.66
CA ALA A 11 -28.93 32.24 -8.48
C ALA A 11 -27.54 31.86 -7.91
N LEU A 12 -26.92 32.72 -7.10
CA LEU A 12 -25.63 32.45 -6.45
C LEU A 12 -25.73 31.50 -5.25
N LEU A 13 -26.93 31.28 -4.70
CA LEU A 13 -27.14 30.41 -3.52
C LEU A 13 -27.36 28.92 -3.89
N LEU A 14 -27.38 28.60 -5.18
CA LEU A 14 -27.46 27.23 -5.70
C LEU A 14 -26.07 26.60 -5.98
N ALA A 15 -25.00 27.17 -5.45
CA ALA A 15 -23.72 26.47 -5.36
C ALA A 15 -23.92 25.26 -4.43
N GLY A 16 -24.26 24.13 -5.06
CA GLY A 16 -24.62 22.90 -4.38
C GLY A 16 -23.53 22.52 -3.36
N CYS A 17 -23.95 22.28 -2.12
CA CYS A 17 -23.14 21.50 -1.18
C CYS A 17 -22.91 20.13 -1.82
N ASP A 18 -21.80 19.96 -2.55
CA ASP A 18 -21.31 18.62 -2.84
C ASP A 18 -21.09 17.96 -1.47
N LYS A 19 -21.87 16.91 -1.19
CA LYS A 19 -21.67 16.15 0.04
C LYS A 19 -20.28 15.56 0.01
N GLU A 20 -19.52 15.83 1.07
CA GLU A 20 -18.22 15.20 1.24
C GLU A 20 -18.38 13.77 1.76
N ALA A 21 -17.59 12.86 1.25
CA ALA A 21 -17.48 11.49 1.70
C ALA A 21 -16.05 11.20 2.18
N THR A 22 -15.92 10.43 3.23
CA THR A 22 -14.62 9.96 3.71
C THR A 22 -14.16 8.79 2.85
N LEU A 23 -13.11 8.98 2.06
CA LEU A 23 -12.50 7.90 1.27
C LEU A 23 -11.64 7.00 2.15
N PHE A 24 -10.82 7.59 3.00
CA PHE A 24 -9.97 6.88 3.97
C PHE A 24 -10.00 7.59 5.32
N SER A 25 -9.93 6.80 6.39
CA SER A 25 -9.84 7.29 7.77
C SER A 25 -8.67 6.65 8.50
N GLY A 26 -8.16 7.35 9.54
CA GLY A 26 -7.15 6.78 10.42
C GLY A 26 -5.77 6.60 9.79
N LEU A 27 -5.44 7.36 8.75
CA LEU A 27 -4.17 7.25 8.05
C LEU A 27 -3.02 7.96 8.78
N ALA A 28 -1.81 7.42 8.67
CA ALA A 28 -0.61 8.19 8.97
C ALA A 28 -0.49 9.37 7.99
N GLU A 29 0.15 10.46 8.40
CA GLU A 29 0.24 11.68 7.58
C GLU A 29 0.86 11.42 6.20
N SER A 30 1.90 10.61 6.12
CA SER A 30 2.55 10.24 4.86
C SER A 30 1.63 9.48 3.91
N GLN A 31 0.79 8.59 4.45
CA GLN A 31 -0.19 7.83 3.67
C GLN A 31 -1.31 8.75 3.15
N ALA A 32 -1.81 9.65 4.01
CA ALA A 32 -2.83 10.61 3.63
C ALA A 32 -2.31 11.57 2.54
N ASN A 33 -1.06 12.04 2.67
CA ASN A 33 -0.43 12.90 1.67
C ASN A 33 -0.23 12.17 0.33
N ALA A 34 0.18 10.91 0.35
CA ALA A 34 0.34 10.11 -0.87
C ALA A 34 -1.00 9.87 -1.59
N ALA A 35 -2.06 9.57 -0.84
CA ALA A 35 -3.39 9.40 -1.40
C ALA A 35 -3.94 10.73 -1.97
N LEU A 36 -3.79 11.82 -1.22
CA LEU A 36 -4.21 13.15 -1.65
C LEU A 36 -3.50 13.58 -2.94
N ALA A 37 -2.18 13.43 -3.02
CA ALA A 37 -1.42 13.78 -4.22
C ALA A 37 -1.89 12.98 -5.44
N ALA A 38 -2.08 11.66 -5.29
CA ALA A 38 -2.54 10.80 -6.37
C ALA A 38 -3.94 11.16 -6.91
N LEU A 39 -4.85 11.56 -6.01
CA LEU A 39 -6.20 12.02 -6.37
C LEU A 39 -6.16 13.35 -7.13
N LEU A 40 -5.42 14.34 -6.61
CA LEU A 40 -5.29 15.65 -7.21
C LEU A 40 -4.60 15.59 -8.59
N GLU A 41 -3.54 14.77 -8.74
CA GLU A 41 -2.88 14.52 -10.04
C GLU A 41 -3.84 13.94 -11.08
N SER A 42 -4.85 13.21 -10.64
CA SER A 42 -5.86 12.59 -11.51
C SER A 42 -7.09 13.48 -11.73
N GLY A 43 -7.07 14.71 -11.21
CA GLY A 43 -8.15 15.69 -11.37
C GLY A 43 -9.33 15.48 -10.40
N ILE A 44 -9.21 14.59 -9.42
CA ILE A 44 -10.23 14.35 -8.39
C ILE A 44 -9.97 15.32 -7.23
N ALA A 45 -10.95 16.19 -6.95
CA ALA A 45 -10.87 17.12 -5.82
C ALA A 45 -10.90 16.34 -4.50
N ALA A 46 -9.85 16.52 -3.69
CA ALA A 46 -9.72 15.86 -2.41
C ALA A 46 -9.14 16.81 -1.36
N THR A 47 -9.49 16.60 -0.10
CA THR A 47 -8.99 17.35 1.05
C THR A 47 -8.51 16.41 2.15
N LYS A 48 -7.64 16.94 3.04
CA LYS A 48 -7.15 16.22 4.21
C LYS A 48 -7.74 16.84 5.47
N ALA A 49 -8.37 16.05 6.30
CA ALA A 49 -8.95 16.47 7.58
C ALA A 49 -8.28 15.72 8.75
N PRO A 50 -8.11 16.36 9.92
CA PRO A 50 -7.60 15.67 11.10
C PRO A 50 -8.58 14.57 11.52
N GLY A 51 -8.03 13.40 11.89
CA GLY A 51 -8.73 12.29 12.51
C GLY A 51 -8.40 12.16 14.00
N ASP A 52 -8.78 11.03 14.60
CA ASP A 52 -8.50 10.75 16.00
C ASP A 52 -7.02 10.38 16.20
N GLU A 53 -6.52 10.64 17.43
CA GLU A 53 -5.18 10.21 17.90
C GLU A 53 -4.01 10.64 16.97
N GLY A 54 -4.12 11.79 16.30
CA GLY A 54 -3.07 12.28 15.40
C GLY A 54 -3.05 11.61 14.03
N THR A 55 -4.12 10.93 13.66
CA THR A 55 -4.33 10.38 12.32
C THR A 55 -4.95 11.40 11.37
N TRP A 56 -5.09 11.02 10.11
CA TRP A 56 -5.65 11.85 9.06
C TRP A 56 -6.72 11.12 8.26
N ASN A 57 -7.73 11.85 7.86
CA ASN A 57 -8.79 11.40 6.96
C ASN A 57 -8.61 12.05 5.58
N VAL A 58 -8.90 11.32 4.52
CA VAL A 58 -8.97 11.86 3.14
C VAL A 58 -10.43 11.95 2.74
N MET A 59 -10.86 13.17 2.42
CA MET A 59 -12.23 13.52 2.06
C MET A 59 -12.31 13.84 0.58
N ILE A 60 -13.40 13.46 -0.05
CA ILE A 60 -13.70 13.71 -1.47
C ILE A 60 -15.17 14.03 -1.66
N GLY A 61 -15.54 14.52 -2.84
CA GLY A 61 -16.95 14.62 -3.22
C GLY A 61 -17.62 13.24 -3.33
N GLU A 62 -18.82 13.06 -2.80
CA GLU A 62 -19.57 11.78 -2.83
C GLU A 62 -19.70 11.23 -4.26
N LYS A 63 -19.86 12.11 -5.24
CA LYS A 63 -19.96 11.75 -6.67
C LYS A 63 -18.70 11.09 -7.23
N ASP A 64 -17.53 11.46 -6.69
CA ASP A 64 -16.22 11.01 -7.18
C ASP A 64 -15.73 9.75 -6.44
N PHE A 65 -16.52 9.23 -5.47
CA PHE A 65 -16.10 8.15 -4.58
C PHE A 65 -15.67 6.88 -5.34
N ALA A 66 -16.47 6.43 -6.28
CA ALA A 66 -16.19 5.20 -7.03
C ALA A 66 -14.92 5.31 -7.87
N GLU A 67 -14.71 6.45 -8.50
CA GLU A 67 -13.53 6.73 -9.31
C GLU A 67 -12.27 6.85 -8.44
N ALA A 68 -12.36 7.59 -7.34
CA ALA A 68 -11.28 7.75 -6.37
C ALA A 68 -10.86 6.42 -5.73
N ALA A 69 -11.82 5.60 -5.31
CA ALA A 69 -11.56 4.29 -4.75
C ALA A 69 -10.84 3.37 -5.74
N THR A 70 -11.31 3.31 -6.99
CA THR A 70 -10.71 2.53 -8.06
C THR A 70 -9.30 3.03 -8.40
N LEU A 71 -9.08 4.35 -8.42
CA LEU A 71 -7.77 4.95 -8.66
C LEU A 71 -6.77 4.56 -7.56
N CYS A 72 -7.18 4.72 -6.30
CA CYS A 72 -6.35 4.38 -5.15
C CYS A 72 -6.02 2.90 -5.11
N GLU A 73 -6.98 2.02 -5.38
CA GLU A 73 -6.74 0.58 -5.48
C GLU A 73 -5.71 0.24 -6.56
N ARG A 74 -5.84 0.82 -7.76
CA ARG A 74 -4.88 0.62 -8.86
C ARG A 74 -3.48 1.12 -8.53
N ARG A 75 -3.36 2.20 -7.75
CA ARG A 75 -2.07 2.76 -7.31
C ARG A 75 -1.55 2.12 -6.01
N GLY A 76 -2.29 1.16 -5.43
CA GLY A 76 -1.95 0.51 -4.16
C GLY A 76 -1.92 1.48 -2.98
N LEU A 77 -2.86 2.40 -2.94
CA LEU A 77 -2.99 3.39 -1.87
C LEU A 77 -4.19 3.05 -0.96
N PRO A 78 -4.06 3.31 0.34
CA PRO A 78 -2.86 3.71 1.07
C PRO A 78 -1.82 2.59 1.10
N ARG A 79 -0.53 2.94 1.03
CA ARG A 79 0.54 1.94 1.13
C ARG A 79 0.47 1.24 2.48
N ARG A 80 0.60 -0.10 2.47
CA ARG A 80 0.64 -0.88 3.71
C ARG A 80 1.83 -0.46 4.55
N THR A 81 1.60 -0.26 5.85
CA THR A 81 2.70 -0.15 6.83
C THR A 81 3.13 -1.54 7.21
N PHE A 82 4.42 -1.82 7.09
CA PHE A 82 5.00 -3.07 7.52
C PHE A 82 5.62 -2.88 8.91
N ASN A 83 5.40 -3.85 9.79
CA ASN A 83 6.05 -3.89 11.09
C ASN A 83 7.38 -4.60 10.92
N GLY A 84 8.46 -3.85 10.72
CA GLY A 84 9.80 -4.42 10.58
C GLY A 84 10.27 -5.21 11.82
N VAL A 85 11.43 -5.87 11.69
CA VAL A 85 12.05 -6.74 12.71
C VAL A 85 12.05 -6.09 14.11
N GLY A 86 12.33 -4.79 14.19
CA GLY A 86 12.38 -4.07 15.46
C GLY A 86 11.06 -3.97 16.23
N VAL A 87 9.92 -4.07 15.54
CA VAL A 87 8.57 -4.01 16.17
C VAL A 87 8.16 -5.39 16.67
N VAL A 88 8.45 -6.43 15.89
CA VAL A 88 8.09 -7.83 16.20
C VAL A 88 8.82 -8.33 17.44
N PHE A 89 10.03 -7.86 17.68
CA PHE A 89 10.86 -8.24 18.84
C PHE A 89 10.70 -7.36 20.08
N LYS A 90 9.72 -6.47 20.14
CA LYS A 90 9.36 -5.83 21.41
C LYS A 90 8.95 -6.91 22.41
N LYS A 91 9.75 -7.05 23.49
CA LYS A 91 9.55 -8.02 24.57
C LYS A 91 8.12 -7.96 25.12
N THR A 92 7.30 -8.90 24.72
CA THR A 92 6.14 -9.30 25.51
C THR A 92 6.65 -10.38 26.44
N GLY A 93 6.52 -10.20 27.74
CA GLY A 93 7.14 -10.98 28.82
C GLY A 93 6.76 -12.46 28.93
N MET A 94 6.56 -13.17 27.82
CA MET A 94 6.36 -14.60 27.74
C MET A 94 7.62 -15.26 27.19
N VAL A 95 8.02 -16.36 27.79
CA VAL A 95 9.10 -17.22 27.30
C VAL A 95 8.64 -17.85 26.00
N SER A 96 9.13 -17.35 24.88
CA SER A 96 8.88 -17.95 23.56
C SER A 96 9.75 -19.19 23.36
N SER A 97 9.23 -20.18 22.69
CA SER A 97 10.05 -21.34 22.29
C SER A 97 11.01 -20.93 21.16
N PRO A 98 12.20 -21.60 21.03
CA PRO A 98 13.13 -21.31 19.92
C PRO A 98 12.50 -21.39 18.53
N SER A 99 11.49 -22.24 18.34
CA SER A 99 10.74 -22.35 17.09
C SER A 99 9.85 -21.13 16.84
N GLU A 100 9.19 -20.60 17.87
CA GLU A 100 8.37 -19.37 17.73
C GLU A 100 9.24 -18.15 17.43
N GLU A 101 10.39 -18.02 18.06
CA GLU A 101 11.33 -16.93 17.77
C GLU A 101 11.81 -16.99 16.32
N ARG A 102 12.08 -18.19 15.81
CA ARG A 102 12.48 -18.37 14.42
C ARG A 102 11.38 -17.99 13.44
N ILE A 103 10.12 -18.42 13.68
CA ILE A 103 8.98 -18.04 12.83
C ILE A 103 8.80 -16.51 12.81
N ARG A 104 8.85 -15.86 13.98
CA ARG A 104 8.76 -14.41 14.08
C ARG A 104 9.90 -13.69 13.35
N PHE A 105 11.11 -14.24 13.43
CA PHE A 105 12.26 -13.69 12.72
C PHE A 105 12.10 -13.78 11.20
N MET A 106 11.66 -14.92 10.69
CA MET A 106 11.41 -15.11 9.26
C MET A 106 10.29 -14.21 8.75
N ASP A 107 9.21 -14.07 9.52
CA ASP A 107 8.10 -13.17 9.20
C ASP A 107 8.57 -11.71 9.15
N ALA A 108 9.39 -11.29 10.11
CA ALA A 108 9.94 -9.95 10.15
C ALA A 108 10.86 -9.65 8.95
N ILE A 109 11.72 -10.61 8.55
CA ILE A 109 12.54 -10.49 7.33
C ILE A 109 11.65 -10.39 6.08
N ALA A 110 10.61 -11.21 6.00
CA ALA A 110 9.69 -11.18 4.88
C ALA A 110 8.97 -9.82 4.77
N GLN A 111 8.60 -9.23 5.90
CA GLN A 111 7.99 -7.89 5.94
C GLN A 111 8.98 -6.79 5.50
N ASP A 112 10.22 -6.81 5.99
CA ASP A 112 11.25 -5.84 5.60
C ASP A 112 11.60 -5.94 4.10
N LEU A 113 11.69 -7.16 3.57
CA LEU A 113 11.86 -7.39 2.13
C LEU A 113 10.68 -6.86 1.33
N SER A 114 9.46 -7.11 1.79
CA SER A 114 8.24 -6.63 1.13
C SER A 114 8.20 -5.10 1.10
N GLN A 115 8.61 -4.45 2.18
CA GLN A 115 8.71 -2.99 2.23
C GLN A 115 9.75 -2.48 1.21
N THR A 116 10.94 -3.07 1.18
CA THR A 116 12.02 -2.67 0.29
C THR A 116 11.65 -2.87 -1.18
N ILE A 117 11.06 -4.01 -1.51
CA ILE A 117 10.62 -4.32 -2.89
C ILE A 117 9.45 -3.42 -3.32
N SER A 118 8.58 -3.01 -2.38
CA SER A 118 7.48 -2.08 -2.65
C SER A 118 7.93 -0.66 -2.99
N MET A 119 9.23 -0.32 -2.78
CA MET A 119 9.80 0.95 -3.23
C MET A 119 10.04 0.97 -4.74
N ILE A 120 10.04 -0.17 -5.42
CA ILE A 120 10.12 -0.25 -6.87
C ILE A 120 8.79 0.26 -7.45
N ASP A 121 8.85 1.27 -8.33
CA ASP A 121 7.66 1.89 -8.88
C ASP A 121 6.75 0.88 -9.61
N GLY A 122 5.48 0.93 -9.26
CA GLY A 122 4.46 0.05 -9.83
C GLY A 122 4.42 -1.38 -9.28
N VAL A 123 5.17 -1.69 -8.21
CA VAL A 123 5.21 -3.02 -7.59
C VAL A 123 4.51 -3.03 -6.24
N HIS A 124 3.63 -4.00 -6.05
CA HIS A 124 3.03 -4.34 -4.76
C HIS A 124 3.41 -5.78 -4.42
N VAL A 125 4.01 -5.98 -3.25
CA VAL A 125 4.47 -7.31 -2.83
C VAL A 125 3.35 -8.03 -2.08
N VAL A 126 3.12 -9.28 -2.47
CA VAL A 126 2.35 -10.24 -1.68
C VAL A 126 3.37 -11.12 -0.95
N LEU A 127 3.28 -11.18 0.38
CA LEU A 127 4.18 -11.99 1.21
C LEU A 127 4.11 -13.47 0.79
N PRO A 128 5.25 -14.16 0.67
CA PRO A 128 5.24 -15.59 0.54
C PRO A 128 4.71 -16.21 1.84
N GLU A 129 3.76 -17.12 1.72
CA GLU A 129 3.27 -17.90 2.82
C GLU A 129 4.33 -18.97 3.12
N ASN A 130 5.14 -18.75 4.16
CA ASN A 130 6.10 -19.74 4.63
C ASN A 130 5.35 -20.79 5.47
N ASP A 131 5.56 -22.07 5.16
CA ASP A 131 5.05 -23.17 6.01
C ASP A 131 5.76 -23.14 7.39
N PRO A 132 5.07 -22.74 8.46
CA PRO A 132 5.67 -22.62 9.79
C PRO A 132 6.04 -23.97 10.41
N PHE A 133 5.60 -25.07 9.81
CA PHE A 133 5.82 -26.44 10.31
C PHE A 133 6.95 -27.18 9.59
N ALA A 134 7.58 -26.55 8.60
CA ALA A 134 8.73 -27.16 7.93
C ALA A 134 9.88 -27.38 8.92
N LYS A 135 10.20 -28.62 9.21
CA LYS A 135 11.21 -29.04 10.18
C LYS A 135 12.67 -28.74 9.77
N ASN A 136 12.90 -28.20 8.60
CA ASN A 136 14.26 -27.91 8.12
C ASN A 136 14.78 -26.55 8.58
N THR A 137 16.03 -26.56 8.99
CA THR A 137 16.70 -25.48 9.70
C THR A 137 17.06 -24.28 8.82
N LEU A 138 17.01 -24.38 7.48
CA LEU A 138 17.28 -23.28 6.55
C LEU A 138 16.24 -23.30 5.43
N PRO A 139 15.77 -22.13 4.95
CA PRO A 139 14.89 -22.08 3.80
C PRO A 139 15.64 -22.55 2.57
N SER A 140 15.18 -23.66 1.98
CA SER A 140 15.77 -24.22 0.76
C SER A 140 15.33 -23.50 -0.50
N SER A 141 14.27 -22.71 -0.43
CA SER A 141 13.70 -21.95 -1.54
C SER A 141 12.91 -20.73 -1.05
N ALA A 142 12.73 -19.75 -1.92
CA ALA A 142 11.86 -18.60 -1.70
C ALA A 142 10.99 -18.33 -2.93
N ALA A 143 9.74 -17.95 -2.71
CA ALA A 143 8.83 -17.51 -3.75
C ALA A 143 8.41 -16.06 -3.47
N VAL A 144 8.48 -15.20 -4.47
CA VAL A 144 8.06 -13.80 -4.39
C VAL A 144 6.97 -13.57 -5.42
N ALA A 145 5.82 -13.10 -4.96
CA ALA A 145 4.74 -12.68 -5.83
C ALA A 145 4.75 -11.15 -5.93
N LEU A 146 4.90 -10.63 -7.14
CA LEU A 146 4.86 -9.20 -7.43
C LEU A 146 3.54 -8.88 -8.12
N ARG A 147 2.86 -7.83 -7.68
CA ARG A 147 1.74 -7.25 -8.40
C ARG A 147 2.20 -5.94 -9.01
N SER A 148 2.01 -5.75 -10.31
CA SER A 148 2.45 -4.56 -11.01
C SER A 148 1.35 -3.94 -11.83
N ARG A 149 1.47 -2.65 -12.11
CA ARG A 149 0.61 -1.98 -13.09
C ARG A 149 0.73 -2.67 -14.46
N TRP A 150 -0.34 -2.58 -15.25
CA TRP A 150 -0.42 -3.19 -16.58
C TRP A 150 0.68 -2.69 -17.55
N ASP A 151 1.15 -1.44 -17.38
CA ASP A 151 2.15 -0.75 -18.21
C ASP A 151 3.57 -0.82 -17.66
N ALA A 152 3.78 -1.41 -16.48
CA ALA A 152 5.11 -1.51 -15.88
C ALA A 152 5.96 -2.59 -16.55
N ASP A 153 7.20 -2.24 -16.88
CA ASP A 153 8.23 -3.20 -17.28
C ASP A 153 9.13 -3.53 -16.10
N LEU A 154 9.08 -4.78 -15.65
CA LEU A 154 9.86 -5.28 -14.51
C LEU A 154 11.06 -6.13 -14.93
N THR A 155 11.43 -6.13 -16.20
CA THR A 155 12.51 -6.99 -16.73
C THR A 155 13.84 -6.76 -15.98
N GLU A 156 14.17 -5.50 -15.70
CA GLU A 156 15.37 -5.15 -14.93
C GLU A 156 15.18 -5.29 -13.41
N ALA A 157 13.95 -5.17 -12.92
CA ALA A 157 13.65 -5.24 -11.51
C ALA A 157 13.69 -6.68 -10.96
N ILE A 158 13.29 -7.69 -11.74
CA ILE A 158 13.25 -9.09 -11.31
C ILE A 158 14.62 -9.60 -10.82
N PRO A 159 15.75 -9.41 -11.54
CA PRO A 159 17.07 -9.80 -11.05
C PRO A 159 17.46 -9.08 -9.76
N GLN A 160 17.10 -7.79 -9.62
CA GLN A 160 17.37 -7.00 -8.42
C GLN A 160 16.58 -7.55 -7.22
N VAL A 161 15.29 -7.87 -7.40
CA VAL A 161 14.44 -8.50 -6.38
C VAL A 161 15.05 -9.84 -5.95
N LYS A 162 15.45 -10.70 -6.87
CA LYS A 162 16.11 -11.95 -6.54
C LYS A 162 17.40 -11.75 -5.74
N SER A 163 18.20 -10.74 -6.09
CA SER A 163 19.44 -10.41 -5.37
C SER A 163 19.15 -9.90 -3.96
N LEU A 164 18.14 -9.07 -3.78
CA LEU A 164 17.69 -8.61 -2.45
C LEU A 164 17.29 -9.79 -1.57
N VAL A 165 16.44 -10.67 -2.09
CA VAL A 165 15.95 -11.86 -1.35
C VAL A 165 17.10 -12.79 -1.00
N LYS A 166 18.01 -13.08 -1.96
CA LYS A 166 19.20 -13.90 -1.72
C LYS A 166 20.05 -13.35 -0.58
N ASN A 167 20.30 -12.03 -0.57
CA ASN A 167 21.20 -11.41 0.40
C ASN A 167 20.55 -11.24 1.78
N ALA A 168 19.21 -11.22 1.88
CA ALA A 168 18.49 -11.11 3.13
C ALA A 168 18.31 -12.46 3.85
N ILE A 169 18.44 -13.58 3.14
CA ILE A 169 18.19 -14.92 3.69
C ILE A 169 19.47 -15.75 3.60
N GLU A 170 20.05 -16.05 4.75
CA GLU A 170 21.27 -16.83 4.85
C GLU A 170 21.08 -18.25 4.25
N GLY A 171 22.05 -18.71 3.46
CA GLY A 171 22.03 -20.04 2.86
C GLY A 171 21.09 -20.21 1.66
N LEU A 172 20.38 -19.16 1.23
CA LEU A 172 19.51 -19.23 0.07
C LEU A 172 20.29 -19.05 -1.23
N ALA A 173 20.22 -20.03 -2.14
CA ALA A 173 20.83 -19.95 -3.46
C ALA A 173 19.94 -19.13 -4.41
N TYR A 174 20.55 -18.35 -5.30
CA TYR A 174 19.85 -17.47 -6.25
C TYR A 174 18.88 -18.24 -7.16
N GLU A 175 19.26 -19.44 -7.57
CA GLU A 175 18.48 -20.33 -8.44
C GLU A 175 17.22 -20.89 -7.75
N LYS A 176 17.21 -20.86 -6.41
CA LYS A 176 16.08 -21.32 -5.59
C LYS A 176 15.04 -20.23 -5.32
N ILE A 177 15.22 -19.06 -5.95
CA ILE A 177 14.29 -17.93 -5.81
C ILE A 177 13.44 -17.84 -7.06
N SER A 178 12.14 -18.03 -6.91
CA SER A 178 11.15 -17.79 -7.95
C SER A 178 10.48 -16.43 -7.75
N VAL A 179 10.31 -15.69 -8.86
CA VAL A 179 9.57 -14.42 -8.88
C VAL A 179 8.44 -14.55 -9.88
N THR A 180 7.22 -14.39 -9.42
CA THR A 180 6.02 -14.40 -10.26
C THR A 180 5.41 -13.00 -10.30
N VAL A 181 5.12 -12.50 -11.51
CA VAL A 181 4.54 -11.17 -11.70
C VAL A 181 3.09 -11.30 -12.13
N PHE A 182 2.20 -10.66 -11.36
CA PHE A 182 0.79 -10.49 -11.69
C PHE A 182 0.57 -9.06 -12.16
N LYS A 183 0.16 -8.87 -13.42
CA LYS A 183 -0.15 -7.55 -13.96
C LYS A 183 -1.61 -7.20 -13.74
N ASP A 184 -1.86 -5.97 -13.31
CA ASP A 184 -3.22 -5.43 -13.24
C ASP A 184 -3.80 -5.28 -14.65
N PRO A 185 -5.11 -5.44 -14.84
CA PRO A 185 -5.73 -5.18 -16.13
C PRO A 185 -5.63 -3.68 -16.50
N PRO A 186 -5.59 -3.34 -17.80
CA PRO A 186 -5.61 -1.95 -18.23
C PRO A 186 -6.90 -1.27 -17.77
N PRO A 187 -6.87 0.07 -17.57
CA PRO A 187 -8.07 0.83 -17.20
C PRO A 187 -9.14 0.66 -18.27
N ARG A 188 -10.38 0.42 -17.85
CA ARG A 188 -11.52 0.44 -18.77
C ARG A 188 -11.68 1.87 -19.31
N LYS A 189 -11.74 1.98 -20.62
CA LYS A 189 -12.06 3.25 -21.29
C LYS A 189 -13.52 3.64 -21.04
#